data_ee3838f4eace8176e7eb237165efc6fa
#
_entry.id   ee3838f4eace8176e7eb237165efc6fa
#
_cell.length_a   1.000
_cell.length_b   1.000
_cell.length_c   1.000
_cell.angle_alpha   90.00
_cell.angle_beta   90.00
_cell.angle_gamma   90.00
#
_symmetry.space_group_name_H-M   'P 1'
#
loop_
_entity.id
_entity.type
_entity.pdbx_description
1 polymer ?
#
loop_
_entity_poly.entity_id
_entity_poly.type
_entity_poly.pdbx_seq_one_letter_code
_entity_poly.pdbx_strand_id
1 'polypeptide(L)'
;PTPTPKVEPTPTPTPKVEPTPTPVPQATVTPTPSPTPTPTPIPIPTPIPEPDQILMIPNNPVYTYVYGPLGGFVCNTVYLNVYENIAVSENFLYDAYGQPIMLVSGQEVDVMEAIRVNGEVWYKVYYDNNITGHVRGEYIYVGSELPIGIDNTWDPGQTPEIPTPTPTPVPEIPDNLDFEASLIAEAFPESYKNALRNLHAMHSNWVFKAYHTGLDWNTVINEESIPGKNTIPNSKSVEWLSFEDGAYDWKKDKFVVYDGSYWVTASREAIEYYMDPRNFLNESEIFQFELLRYQERYQNKQGVENVLKGTALHNTSYSFLDDFGKSKTYTYGETFIKAAEYSGVSPYHLASRVKQEVVTGPSSLSNSVSGTYKGYEGYYNFYNIGANDSPGGGAIANGLRYAKNGTKNAITNASYLIPWTNPYKSIVGGSHFLGSSYINRGQDTVYLQKFNVTPISTYFHQYMTNVEAPWAEAKKIAAAYKNMAESPILFSIPVYLNMPSNPCPRPTTKFNPNNRLKSLKLYDLSGNEIAITPTFSQTEYNYYLIVGNEVEAIEVVAKTVSKKANIFGGGYMPLVVGDNEIIVSVVAENGDVANYIINIVRE
;
A
#
# COMPACT_ATOMS: atom_id res chain seq x y z
N PRO A 1 92.10 -13.63 35.82
CA PRO A 1 91.03 -13.09 36.62
C PRO A 1 89.72 -13.16 35.87
N THR A 2 88.82 -13.95 36.44
CA THR A 2 87.51 -14.23 35.94
C THR A 2 86.60 -13.05 36.25
N PRO A 3 85.73 -12.58 35.34
CA PRO A 3 84.77 -11.53 35.63
C PRO A 3 83.57 -12.10 36.40
N THR A 4 83.22 -11.33 37.45
CA THR A 4 82.04 -11.55 38.31
C THR A 4 80.74 -11.41 37.53
N PRO A 5 79.72 -12.29 37.74
CA PRO A 5 78.46 -12.15 37.08
C PRO A 5 77.64 -10.98 37.64
N LYS A 6 77.10 -10.21 36.69
CA LYS A 6 76.21 -9.09 36.94
C LYS A 6 74.83 -9.61 37.31
N VAL A 7 74.37 -9.33 38.52
CA VAL A 7 73.01 -9.66 38.98
C VAL A 7 72.02 -8.72 38.27
N GLU A 8 71.10 -9.32 37.50
CA GLU A 8 69.96 -8.59 36.97
C GLU A 8 68.90 -8.36 38.07
N PRO A 9 68.25 -7.19 38.12
CA PRO A 9 67.22 -6.95 39.12
C PRO A 9 65.95 -7.75 38.77
N THR A 10 65.41 -8.43 39.77
CA THR A 10 64.13 -9.15 39.73
C THR A 10 62.98 -8.20 39.35
N PRO A 11 62.15 -8.54 38.37
CA PRO A 11 61.03 -7.70 38.01
C PRO A 11 60.01 -7.65 39.15
N THR A 12 59.59 -6.44 39.51
CA THR A 12 58.50 -6.15 40.44
C THR A 12 57.18 -6.67 39.83
N PRO A 13 56.35 -7.39 40.59
CA PRO A 13 55.09 -7.91 40.06
C PRO A 13 54.16 -6.73 39.72
N THR A 14 53.79 -6.65 38.46
CA THR A 14 52.75 -5.75 37.96
C THR A 14 51.41 -6.13 38.61
N PRO A 15 50.61 -5.15 39.08
CA PRO A 15 49.28 -5.45 39.62
C PRO A 15 48.42 -6.14 38.52
N LYS A 16 47.84 -7.26 38.89
CA LYS A 16 46.88 -7.98 38.06
C LYS A 16 45.65 -7.11 37.87
N VAL A 17 45.54 -6.50 36.71
CA VAL A 17 44.29 -5.80 36.29
C VAL A 17 43.23 -6.89 36.11
N GLU A 18 42.21 -6.87 36.96
CA GLU A 18 41.00 -7.68 36.71
C GLU A 18 40.44 -7.29 35.34
N PRO A 19 40.05 -8.25 34.51
CA PRO A 19 39.43 -7.93 33.24
C PRO A 19 38.10 -7.19 33.51
N THR A 20 38.00 -5.98 33.03
CA THR A 20 36.72 -5.27 32.93
C THR A 20 35.71 -6.19 32.23
N PRO A 21 34.53 -6.40 32.79
CA PRO A 21 33.54 -7.25 32.15
C PRO A 21 33.27 -6.71 30.76
N THR A 22 33.53 -7.52 29.75
CA THR A 22 33.15 -7.27 28.38
C THR A 22 31.65 -6.99 28.38
N PRO A 23 31.18 -5.86 27.84
CA PRO A 23 29.75 -5.63 27.75
C PRO A 23 29.14 -6.80 26.99
N VAL A 24 28.22 -7.50 27.63
CA VAL A 24 27.36 -8.51 27.00
C VAL A 24 26.77 -7.82 25.77
N PRO A 25 26.92 -8.39 24.56
CA PRO A 25 26.24 -7.83 23.42
C PRO A 25 24.77 -7.72 23.78
N GLN A 26 24.27 -6.50 23.85
CA GLN A 26 22.86 -6.22 23.95
C GLN A 26 22.25 -6.96 22.77
N ALA A 27 21.38 -7.92 23.06
CA ALA A 27 20.69 -8.67 22.01
C ALA A 27 20.15 -7.65 21.03
N THR A 28 20.69 -7.67 19.82
CA THR A 28 20.15 -6.89 18.71
C THR A 28 18.73 -7.39 18.61
N VAL A 29 17.78 -6.56 19.03
CA VAL A 29 16.36 -6.84 18.83
C VAL A 29 16.24 -6.96 17.32
N THR A 30 16.16 -8.16 16.82
CA THR A 30 15.76 -8.42 15.43
C THR A 30 14.47 -7.65 15.29
N PRO A 31 14.37 -6.67 14.36
CA PRO A 31 13.11 -5.97 14.18
C PRO A 31 12.06 -7.05 13.98
N THR A 32 11.11 -7.10 14.91
CA THR A 32 9.91 -7.90 14.74
C THR A 32 9.38 -7.55 13.37
N PRO A 33 9.12 -8.51 12.47
CA PRO A 33 8.54 -8.20 11.18
C PRO A 33 7.35 -7.29 11.44
N SER A 34 7.31 -6.15 10.76
CA SER A 34 6.18 -5.21 10.86
C SER A 34 4.92 -6.05 10.69
N PRO A 35 3.97 -6.02 11.61
CA PRO A 35 2.78 -6.84 11.48
C PRO A 35 2.20 -6.55 10.12
N THR A 36 1.90 -7.60 9.36
CA THR A 36 1.02 -7.49 8.20
C THR A 36 -0.16 -6.65 8.66
N PRO A 37 -0.50 -5.54 8.00
CA PRO A 37 -1.57 -4.69 8.48
C PRO A 37 -2.80 -5.58 8.65
N THR A 38 -3.20 -5.75 9.89
CA THR A 38 -4.43 -6.42 10.23
C THR A 38 -5.53 -5.62 9.57
N PRO A 39 -6.42 -6.23 8.78
CA PRO A 39 -7.58 -5.52 8.30
C PRO A 39 -8.24 -4.86 9.51
N THR A 40 -8.45 -3.56 9.44
CA THR A 40 -9.09 -2.76 10.48
C THR A 40 -10.33 -3.51 10.96
N PRO A 41 -10.53 -3.73 12.26
CA PRO A 41 -11.70 -4.44 12.73
C PRO A 41 -12.94 -3.71 12.22
N ILE A 42 -13.72 -4.43 11.42
CA ILE A 42 -14.99 -3.96 10.87
C ILE A 42 -15.87 -3.62 12.08
N PRO A 43 -16.44 -2.41 12.16
CA PRO A 43 -17.47 -2.12 13.17
C PRO A 43 -18.57 -3.18 13.01
N ILE A 44 -18.96 -3.82 14.12
CA ILE A 44 -20.03 -4.80 14.12
C ILE A 44 -21.27 -4.08 13.61
N PRO A 45 -21.82 -4.42 12.43
CA PRO A 45 -23.08 -3.83 12.01
C PRO A 45 -24.16 -4.16 13.04
N THR A 46 -25.00 -3.20 13.33
CA THR A 46 -26.21 -3.40 14.15
C THR A 46 -26.96 -4.62 13.63
N PRO A 47 -27.44 -5.54 14.47
CA PRO A 47 -28.10 -6.75 14.00
C PRO A 47 -29.26 -6.38 13.08
N ILE A 48 -29.18 -6.85 11.84
CA ILE A 48 -30.23 -6.73 10.84
C ILE A 48 -31.35 -7.69 11.24
N PRO A 49 -32.62 -7.29 11.24
CA PRO A 49 -33.74 -8.21 11.47
C PRO A 49 -33.70 -9.35 10.44
N GLU A 50 -34.06 -10.55 10.86
CA GLU A 50 -34.17 -11.71 9.96
C GLU A 50 -35.11 -11.42 8.78
N PRO A 51 -34.81 -11.92 7.57
CA PRO A 51 -35.57 -11.63 6.37
C PRO A 51 -36.91 -12.38 6.39
N ASP A 52 -37.95 -11.71 6.81
CA ASP A 52 -39.31 -12.17 6.56
C ASP A 52 -39.94 -11.40 5.39
N GLN A 53 -40.15 -12.14 4.30
CA GLN A 53 -40.99 -11.82 3.15
C GLN A 53 -40.43 -10.90 2.06
N ILE A 54 -40.27 -11.50 0.90
CA ILE A 54 -40.22 -10.84 -0.41
C ILE A 54 -41.55 -10.10 -0.61
N LEU A 55 -41.57 -8.79 -0.46
CA LEU A 55 -42.71 -7.95 -0.78
C LEU A 55 -42.65 -7.58 -2.29
N MET A 56 -43.64 -8.01 -3.05
CA MET A 56 -43.81 -7.56 -4.43
C MET A 56 -44.05 -6.04 -4.46
N ILE A 57 -43.35 -5.34 -5.36
CA ILE A 57 -43.42 -3.88 -5.52
C ILE A 57 -44.78 -3.48 -6.09
N PRO A 58 -45.63 -2.73 -5.35
CA PRO A 58 -46.87 -2.22 -5.93
C PRO A 58 -46.60 -1.04 -6.85
N ASN A 59 -47.44 -0.83 -7.84
CA ASN A 59 -47.38 0.24 -8.86
C ASN A 59 -47.67 1.67 -8.30
N ASN A 60 -47.36 1.96 -7.07
CA ASN A 60 -47.66 3.27 -6.45
C ASN A 60 -46.39 4.09 -6.29
N PRO A 61 -46.39 5.39 -6.57
CA PRO A 61 -45.18 6.24 -6.66
C PRO A 61 -44.46 6.54 -5.35
N VAL A 62 -44.81 5.92 -4.24
CA VAL A 62 -44.23 6.22 -2.93
C VAL A 62 -43.75 4.93 -2.24
N TYR A 63 -42.44 4.79 -2.13
CA TYR A 63 -41.66 3.94 -1.23
C TYR A 63 -42.14 2.50 -1.00
N THR A 64 -41.44 1.56 -1.60
CA THR A 64 -41.53 0.15 -1.20
C THR A 64 -40.15 -0.30 -0.74
N TYR A 65 -40.07 -0.76 0.49
CA TYR A 65 -38.83 -1.28 1.06
C TYR A 65 -38.79 -2.81 0.83
N VAL A 66 -37.68 -3.28 0.30
CA VAL A 66 -37.30 -4.70 0.38
C VAL A 66 -36.22 -4.78 1.44
N TYR A 67 -36.44 -5.58 2.46
CA TYR A 67 -35.41 -5.79 3.49
C TYR A 67 -34.47 -6.91 3.06
N GLY A 68 -33.18 -6.59 2.98
CA GLY A 68 -32.08 -7.51 2.69
C GLY A 68 -31.17 -7.74 3.88
N PRO A 69 -30.03 -8.41 3.72
CA PRO A 69 -29.21 -8.32 2.50
C PRO A 69 -29.57 -9.37 1.44
N LEU A 70 -29.73 -8.91 0.22
CA LEU A 70 -29.77 -9.77 -0.96
C LEU A 70 -28.47 -9.57 -1.72
N GLY A 71 -27.78 -10.65 -2.07
CA GLY A 71 -26.61 -10.58 -2.94
C GLY A 71 -26.98 -9.93 -4.27
N GLY A 72 -26.11 -9.05 -4.76
CA GLY A 72 -26.28 -8.40 -6.05
C GLY A 72 -24.92 -8.11 -6.70
N PHE A 73 -24.96 -7.83 -8.00
CA PHE A 73 -23.79 -7.54 -8.80
C PHE A 73 -24.00 -6.31 -9.65
N VAL A 74 -22.98 -5.49 -9.79
CA VAL A 74 -22.98 -4.37 -10.73
C VAL A 74 -22.97 -4.90 -12.16
N CYS A 75 -23.91 -4.44 -12.98
CA CYS A 75 -24.08 -4.88 -14.38
C CYS A 75 -24.40 -3.71 -15.30
N ASN A 76 -24.41 -3.93 -16.61
CA ASN A 76 -24.81 -2.94 -17.63
C ASN A 76 -24.02 -1.62 -17.62
N THR A 77 -22.90 -1.55 -16.92
CA THR A 77 -22.03 -0.37 -16.88
C THR A 77 -20.60 -0.79 -16.57
N VAL A 78 -19.63 0.01 -16.98
CA VAL A 78 -18.22 -0.17 -16.58
C VAL A 78 -18.00 0.36 -15.18
N TYR A 79 -18.63 1.49 -14.87
CA TYR A 79 -18.57 2.16 -13.56
C TYR A 79 -19.97 2.60 -13.15
N LEU A 80 -20.33 2.39 -11.91
CA LEU A 80 -21.59 2.81 -11.31
C LEU A 80 -21.30 3.78 -10.16
N ASN A 81 -21.77 5.01 -10.31
CA ASN A 81 -21.64 6.02 -9.27
C ASN A 81 -22.49 5.65 -8.05
N VAL A 82 -21.94 5.86 -6.86
CA VAL A 82 -22.64 5.74 -5.59
C VAL A 82 -23.05 7.13 -5.11
N TYR A 83 -24.30 7.26 -4.68
CA TYR A 83 -24.89 8.52 -4.24
C TYR A 83 -25.15 8.50 -2.74
N GLU A 84 -24.94 9.62 -2.09
CA GLU A 84 -25.27 9.79 -0.66
C GLU A 84 -26.78 9.74 -0.43
N ASN A 85 -27.54 10.39 -1.33
CA ASN A 85 -28.99 10.47 -1.27
C ASN A 85 -29.64 10.18 -2.62
N ILE A 86 -30.88 9.66 -2.57
CA ILE A 86 -31.67 9.31 -3.76
C ILE A 86 -32.20 10.57 -4.46
N ALA A 87 -32.26 10.53 -5.78
CA ALA A 87 -32.89 11.52 -6.65
C ALA A 87 -32.27 12.93 -6.67
N VAL A 88 -31.06 13.11 -6.18
CA VAL A 88 -30.31 14.35 -6.34
C VAL A 88 -29.18 14.10 -7.34
N SER A 89 -29.30 14.62 -8.57
CA SER A 89 -28.20 14.62 -9.53
C SER A 89 -27.04 15.41 -8.93
N GLU A 90 -25.83 14.81 -8.92
CA GLU A 90 -24.58 15.38 -8.41
C GLU A 90 -24.29 15.21 -6.90
N ASN A 91 -25.11 14.52 -6.14
CA ASN A 91 -24.79 14.20 -4.74
C ASN A 91 -24.12 12.82 -4.64
N PHE A 92 -22.91 12.72 -5.20
CA PHE A 92 -22.09 11.52 -5.12
C PHE A 92 -21.61 11.29 -3.69
N LEU A 93 -21.50 10.04 -3.32
CA LEU A 93 -20.78 9.66 -2.10
C LEU A 93 -19.28 9.77 -2.39
N TYR A 94 -18.55 10.43 -1.49
CA TYR A 94 -17.12 10.65 -1.63
C TYR A 94 -16.37 9.83 -0.58
N ASP A 95 -15.21 9.35 -0.96
CA ASP A 95 -14.28 8.71 -0.04
C ASP A 95 -13.59 9.72 0.89
N ALA A 96 -12.74 9.23 1.78
CA ALA A 96 -11.99 10.07 2.72
C ALA A 96 -11.03 11.07 2.04
N TYR A 97 -10.79 10.94 0.75
CA TYR A 97 -9.90 11.77 -0.08
C TYR A 97 -10.66 12.73 -1.00
N GLY A 98 -12.01 12.76 -0.88
CA GLY A 98 -12.85 13.63 -1.69
C GLY A 98 -13.06 13.15 -3.13
N GLN A 99 -12.80 11.86 -3.42
CA GLN A 99 -13.08 11.29 -4.73
C GLN A 99 -14.47 10.63 -4.73
N PRO A 100 -15.26 10.75 -5.82
CA PRO A 100 -16.55 10.08 -5.91
C PRO A 100 -16.35 8.57 -5.88
N ILE A 101 -17.13 7.90 -5.04
CA ILE A 101 -17.11 6.46 -4.94
C ILE A 101 -17.83 5.86 -6.15
N MET A 102 -17.17 4.93 -6.83
CA MET A 102 -17.71 4.21 -7.98
C MET A 102 -17.56 2.70 -7.76
N LEU A 103 -18.61 1.95 -8.04
CA LEU A 103 -18.59 0.50 -8.14
C LEU A 103 -18.22 0.10 -9.57
N VAL A 104 -17.59 -1.06 -9.73
CA VAL A 104 -17.17 -1.54 -11.05
C VAL A 104 -18.06 -2.71 -11.52
N SER A 105 -18.12 -2.91 -12.84
CA SER A 105 -18.85 -4.03 -13.43
C SER A 105 -18.42 -5.37 -12.82
N GLY A 106 -19.40 -6.20 -12.45
CA GLY A 106 -19.17 -7.47 -11.78
C GLY A 106 -18.86 -7.39 -10.29
N GLN A 107 -18.78 -6.19 -9.72
CA GLN A 107 -18.58 -6.04 -8.28
C GLN A 107 -19.80 -6.53 -7.51
N GLU A 108 -19.56 -7.38 -6.51
CA GLU A 108 -20.58 -7.87 -5.59
C GLU A 108 -20.97 -6.77 -4.59
N VAL A 109 -22.26 -6.66 -4.35
CA VAL A 109 -22.85 -5.73 -3.40
C VAL A 109 -23.95 -6.42 -2.61
N ASP A 110 -24.14 -6.04 -1.37
CA ASP A 110 -25.32 -6.43 -0.59
C ASP A 110 -26.42 -5.37 -0.78
N VAL A 111 -27.52 -5.75 -1.39
CA VAL A 111 -28.69 -4.88 -1.55
C VAL A 111 -29.50 -4.89 -0.26
N MET A 112 -29.49 -3.74 0.43
CA MET A 112 -30.14 -3.59 1.74
C MET A 112 -31.60 -3.15 1.61
N GLU A 113 -31.87 -2.25 0.69
CA GLU A 113 -33.19 -1.66 0.47
C GLU A 113 -33.40 -1.41 -1.03
N ALA A 114 -34.61 -1.60 -1.51
CA ALA A 114 -35.05 -1.16 -2.84
C ALA A 114 -36.05 -0.01 -2.67
N ILE A 115 -35.80 1.11 -3.32
CA ILE A 115 -36.60 2.33 -3.19
C ILE A 115 -37.00 2.76 -4.60
N ARG A 116 -38.29 3.03 -4.80
CA ARG A 116 -38.80 3.56 -6.07
C ARG A 116 -39.10 5.05 -5.94
N VAL A 117 -38.48 5.86 -6.81
CA VAL A 117 -38.69 7.30 -6.85
C VAL A 117 -38.93 7.72 -8.31
N ASN A 118 -40.06 8.40 -8.57
CA ASN A 118 -40.41 8.89 -9.92
C ASN A 118 -40.38 7.81 -11.02
N GLY A 119 -40.70 6.55 -10.68
CA GLY A 119 -40.67 5.44 -11.63
C GLY A 119 -39.34 4.73 -11.75
N GLU A 120 -38.24 5.30 -11.26
CA GLU A 120 -36.93 4.68 -11.20
C GLU A 120 -36.75 3.87 -9.92
N VAL A 121 -36.05 2.73 -10.03
CA VAL A 121 -35.66 1.91 -8.89
C VAL A 121 -34.26 2.31 -8.46
N TRP A 122 -34.09 2.52 -7.17
CA TRP A 122 -32.81 2.76 -6.51
C TRP A 122 -32.57 1.69 -5.48
N TYR A 123 -31.33 1.24 -5.36
CA TYR A 123 -30.92 0.31 -4.30
C TYR A 123 -30.01 1.02 -3.32
N LYS A 124 -30.26 0.83 -2.04
CA LYS A 124 -29.28 1.08 -1.01
C LYS A 124 -28.40 -0.14 -0.89
N VAL A 125 -27.13 0.02 -1.18
CA VAL A 125 -26.17 -1.07 -1.21
C VAL A 125 -25.14 -0.92 -0.12
N TYR A 126 -24.69 -2.07 0.38
CA TYR A 126 -23.55 -2.19 1.25
C TYR A 126 -22.45 -2.89 0.48
N TYR A 127 -21.26 -2.31 0.45
CA TYR A 127 -20.12 -2.82 -0.30
C TYR A 127 -18.83 -2.50 0.45
N ASP A 128 -17.78 -3.29 0.17
CA ASP A 128 -16.42 -3.12 0.73
C ASP A 128 -16.37 -3.01 2.27
N ASN A 129 -17.24 -3.78 2.94
CA ASN A 129 -17.32 -3.98 4.40
C ASN A 129 -17.62 -2.75 5.27
N ASN A 130 -17.78 -1.55 4.72
CA ASN A 130 -18.06 -0.35 5.55
C ASN A 130 -18.78 0.79 4.85
N ILE A 131 -19.09 0.70 3.56
CA ILE A 131 -19.66 1.82 2.83
C ILE A 131 -21.09 1.49 2.44
N THR A 132 -22.01 2.38 2.83
CA THR A 132 -23.42 2.31 2.47
C THR A 132 -23.75 3.50 1.59
N GLY A 133 -24.34 3.26 0.43
CA GLY A 133 -24.78 4.32 -0.45
C GLY A 133 -25.92 3.89 -1.36
N HIS A 134 -26.38 4.79 -2.21
CA HIS A 134 -27.51 4.53 -3.12
C HIS A 134 -27.00 4.43 -4.56
N VAL A 135 -27.53 3.46 -5.29
CA VAL A 135 -27.20 3.22 -6.70
C VAL A 135 -28.46 3.06 -7.52
N ARG A 136 -28.40 3.34 -8.82
CA ARG A 136 -29.54 3.11 -9.72
C ARG A 136 -29.73 1.61 -9.93
N GLY A 137 -30.97 1.15 -9.76
CA GLY A 137 -31.31 -0.27 -9.80
C GLY A 137 -31.13 -0.93 -11.16
N GLU A 138 -31.19 -0.17 -12.26
CA GLU A 138 -30.94 -0.66 -13.61
C GLU A 138 -29.53 -1.20 -13.85
N TYR A 139 -28.59 -0.84 -12.94
CA TYR A 139 -27.20 -1.28 -12.97
C TYR A 139 -26.86 -2.32 -11.92
N ILE A 140 -27.86 -2.86 -11.21
CA ILE A 140 -27.66 -3.90 -10.21
C ILE A 140 -28.51 -5.11 -10.57
N TYR A 141 -27.88 -6.22 -10.83
CA TYR A 141 -28.52 -7.52 -10.85
C TYR A 141 -28.61 -8.06 -9.41
N VAL A 142 -29.81 -8.38 -8.96
CA VAL A 142 -30.04 -8.96 -7.64
C VAL A 142 -30.19 -10.47 -7.78
N GLY A 143 -29.22 -11.23 -7.26
CA GLY A 143 -29.20 -12.70 -7.34
C GLY A 143 -27.90 -13.25 -6.76
N SER A 144 -27.86 -14.56 -6.54
CA SER A 144 -26.70 -15.25 -5.97
C SER A 144 -25.54 -15.45 -6.96
N GLU A 145 -25.78 -15.24 -8.26
CA GLU A 145 -24.80 -15.40 -9.32
C GLU A 145 -25.03 -14.33 -10.38
N LEU A 146 -23.95 -13.73 -10.90
CA LEU A 146 -24.03 -12.76 -11.98
C LEU A 146 -24.40 -13.47 -13.28
N PRO A 147 -25.50 -13.08 -13.97
CA PRO A 147 -25.82 -13.66 -15.27
C PRO A 147 -24.76 -13.32 -16.30
N ILE A 148 -24.40 -14.31 -17.11
CA ILE A 148 -23.36 -14.19 -18.13
C ILE A 148 -23.89 -13.44 -19.35
N GLY A 149 -23.04 -12.52 -19.89
CA GLY A 149 -23.33 -11.84 -21.14
C GLY A 149 -24.34 -10.73 -21.02
N ILE A 150 -24.38 -10.01 -19.88
CA ILE A 150 -25.20 -8.81 -19.76
C ILE A 150 -24.64 -7.74 -20.70
N ASP A 151 -25.20 -7.73 -21.90
CA ASP A 151 -25.28 -6.54 -22.72
C ASP A 151 -26.68 -5.91 -22.53
N ASN A 152 -26.96 -4.81 -23.19
CA ASN A 152 -28.24 -4.10 -23.09
C ASN A 152 -29.46 -4.90 -23.61
N THR A 153 -29.33 -6.20 -23.84
CA THR A 153 -30.37 -7.10 -24.43
C THR A 153 -30.76 -8.27 -23.52
N TRP A 154 -30.43 -8.22 -22.22
CA TRP A 154 -30.69 -9.31 -21.28
C TRP A 154 -32.18 -9.69 -21.18
N ASP A 155 -32.44 -11.00 -21.33
CA ASP A 155 -33.75 -11.65 -21.15
C ASP A 155 -33.70 -12.49 -19.86
N PRO A 156 -34.56 -12.22 -18.85
CA PRO A 156 -34.58 -12.97 -17.59
C PRO A 156 -34.92 -14.47 -17.71
N GLY A 157 -35.24 -14.96 -18.90
CA GLY A 157 -35.54 -16.37 -19.17
C GLY A 157 -34.36 -17.20 -19.66
N GLN A 158 -33.21 -16.62 -19.93
CA GLN A 158 -32.00 -17.34 -20.36
C GLN A 158 -30.95 -17.35 -19.26
N THR A 159 -30.45 -18.53 -18.91
CA THR A 159 -29.29 -18.70 -18.01
C THR A 159 -28.02 -18.58 -18.85
N PRO A 160 -27.29 -17.50 -18.74
CA PRO A 160 -26.08 -17.33 -19.51
C PRO A 160 -24.89 -18.10 -18.88
N GLU A 161 -23.94 -18.58 -19.68
CA GLU A 161 -22.67 -19.15 -19.19
C GLU A 161 -21.64 -18.04 -18.87
N ILE A 162 -21.02 -18.01 -17.66
CA ILE A 162 -20.03 -16.98 -17.23
C ILE A 162 -18.80 -17.01 -18.14
N PRO A 163 -18.47 -15.97 -18.89
CA PRO A 163 -17.08 -15.84 -19.24
C PRO A 163 -16.34 -15.52 -17.92
N THR A 164 -15.63 -16.49 -17.38
CA THR A 164 -14.41 -16.17 -16.64
C THR A 164 -13.81 -14.99 -17.37
N PRO A 165 -13.46 -13.83 -16.72
CA PRO A 165 -12.75 -12.79 -17.42
C PRO A 165 -11.58 -13.49 -18.08
N THR A 166 -11.69 -13.68 -19.39
CA THR A 166 -10.60 -14.22 -20.18
C THR A 166 -9.53 -13.16 -19.95
N PRO A 167 -8.46 -13.46 -19.22
CA PRO A 167 -7.32 -12.55 -19.20
C PRO A 167 -7.08 -12.29 -20.67
N THR A 168 -6.97 -11.01 -21.07
CA THR A 168 -6.54 -10.67 -22.42
C THR A 168 -5.43 -11.66 -22.73
N PRO A 169 -5.58 -12.56 -23.71
CA PRO A 169 -4.60 -13.60 -23.91
C PRO A 169 -3.29 -12.85 -24.11
N VAL A 170 -2.41 -12.93 -23.10
CA VAL A 170 -1.01 -12.58 -23.32
C VAL A 170 -0.63 -13.45 -24.51
N PRO A 171 -0.25 -12.88 -25.66
CA PRO A 171 0.08 -13.69 -26.83
C PRO A 171 1.07 -14.76 -26.34
N GLU A 172 0.72 -16.02 -26.47
CA GLU A 172 1.64 -17.10 -26.10
C GLU A 172 2.88 -16.93 -26.96
N ILE A 173 3.97 -16.50 -26.36
CA ILE A 173 5.26 -16.46 -27.05
C ILE A 173 5.64 -17.92 -27.30
N PRO A 174 5.89 -18.33 -28.55
CA PRO A 174 6.27 -19.69 -28.86
C PRO A 174 7.51 -20.11 -28.06
N ASP A 175 7.51 -21.31 -27.52
CA ASP A 175 8.58 -21.87 -26.68
C ASP A 175 9.97 -21.94 -27.35
N ASN A 176 10.01 -21.77 -28.67
CA ASN A 176 11.22 -21.89 -29.49
C ASN A 176 11.83 -20.53 -29.88
N LEU A 177 11.29 -19.40 -29.36
CA LEU A 177 11.93 -18.11 -29.57
C LEU A 177 13.19 -18.01 -28.71
N ASP A 178 14.27 -17.53 -29.31
CA ASP A 178 15.41 -17.10 -28.54
C ASP A 178 15.04 -15.92 -27.65
N PHE A 179 15.88 -15.62 -26.68
CA PHE A 179 15.58 -14.59 -25.69
C PHE A 179 15.38 -13.19 -26.31
N GLU A 180 16.18 -12.84 -27.32
CA GLU A 180 16.06 -11.55 -28.03
C GLU A 180 14.74 -11.45 -28.78
N ALA A 181 14.30 -12.52 -29.44
CA ALA A 181 13.00 -12.57 -30.08
C ALA A 181 11.85 -12.43 -29.06
N SER A 182 12.03 -13.00 -27.87
CA SER A 182 11.05 -12.83 -26.78
C SER A 182 10.93 -11.38 -26.31
N LEU A 183 12.04 -10.66 -26.15
CA LEU A 183 12.02 -9.23 -25.79
C LEU A 183 11.34 -8.36 -26.85
N ILE A 184 11.47 -8.73 -28.13
CA ILE A 184 10.80 -8.05 -29.25
C ILE A 184 9.30 -8.36 -29.23
N ALA A 185 8.92 -9.62 -29.05
CA ALA A 185 7.53 -10.07 -29.01
C ALA A 185 6.75 -9.45 -27.85
N GLU A 186 7.40 -9.30 -26.69
CA GLU A 186 6.85 -8.61 -25.50
C GLU A 186 6.84 -7.08 -25.67
N ALA A 187 7.44 -6.54 -26.74
CA ALA A 187 7.56 -5.11 -27.01
C ALA A 187 8.18 -4.30 -25.86
N PHE A 188 9.19 -4.87 -25.20
CA PHE A 188 9.95 -4.12 -24.19
C PHE A 188 10.68 -2.93 -24.81
N PRO A 189 10.56 -1.71 -24.24
CA PRO A 189 11.36 -0.57 -24.66
C PRO A 189 12.87 -0.85 -24.51
N GLU A 190 13.71 -0.25 -25.35
CA GLU A 190 15.15 -0.51 -25.35
C GLU A 190 15.80 -0.25 -23.98
N SER A 191 15.26 0.74 -23.22
CA SER A 191 15.75 1.08 -21.87
C SER A 191 15.59 -0.02 -20.81
N TYR A 192 14.78 -1.07 -21.07
CA TYR A 192 14.62 -2.24 -20.19
C TYR A 192 15.56 -3.38 -20.55
N LYS A 193 15.90 -3.53 -21.86
CA LYS A 193 16.46 -4.76 -22.41
C LYS A 193 17.82 -5.12 -21.83
N ASN A 194 18.70 -4.15 -21.58
CA ASN A 194 20.04 -4.48 -21.05
C ASN A 194 19.98 -5.10 -19.65
N ALA A 195 19.11 -4.62 -18.78
CA ALA A 195 18.93 -5.22 -17.46
C ALA A 195 18.32 -6.63 -17.55
N LEU A 196 17.34 -6.82 -18.45
CA LEU A 196 16.72 -8.13 -18.69
C LEU A 196 17.71 -9.14 -19.30
N ARG A 197 18.60 -8.72 -20.21
CA ARG A 197 19.69 -9.56 -20.75
C ARG A 197 20.64 -10.03 -19.64
N ASN A 198 21.00 -9.13 -18.73
CA ASN A 198 21.86 -9.48 -17.60
C ASN A 198 21.18 -10.50 -16.68
N LEU A 199 19.90 -10.29 -16.38
CA LEU A 199 19.11 -11.22 -15.56
C LEU A 199 18.97 -12.59 -16.25
N HIS A 200 18.68 -12.62 -17.55
CA HIS A 200 18.57 -13.86 -18.30
C HIS A 200 19.92 -14.62 -18.38
N ALA A 201 21.03 -13.92 -18.47
CA ALA A 201 22.36 -14.54 -18.47
C ALA A 201 22.66 -15.26 -17.14
N MET A 202 22.14 -14.75 -16.02
CA MET A 202 22.28 -15.35 -14.69
C MET A 202 21.21 -16.41 -14.40
N HIS A 203 20.01 -16.22 -14.93
CA HIS A 203 18.83 -17.03 -14.68
C HIS A 203 18.10 -17.31 -15.99
N SER A 204 18.62 -18.22 -16.80
CA SER A 204 18.09 -18.52 -18.15
C SER A 204 16.67 -19.11 -18.16
N ASN A 205 16.20 -19.59 -17.02
CA ASN A 205 14.85 -20.11 -16.81
C ASN A 205 13.84 -19.05 -16.30
N TRP A 206 14.27 -17.81 -16.06
CA TRP A 206 13.35 -16.73 -15.72
C TRP A 206 12.65 -16.22 -16.98
N VAL A 207 11.35 -15.94 -16.84
CA VAL A 207 10.48 -15.51 -17.94
C VAL A 207 10.01 -14.08 -17.66
N PHE A 208 10.26 -13.16 -18.59
CA PHE A 208 9.89 -11.76 -18.47
C PHE A 208 8.74 -11.44 -19.42
N LYS A 209 7.67 -10.91 -18.88
CA LYS A 209 6.47 -10.43 -19.58
C LYS A 209 6.34 -8.93 -19.41
N ALA A 210 6.06 -8.21 -20.50
CA ALA A 210 5.76 -6.79 -20.41
C ALA A 210 4.28 -6.58 -20.08
N TYR A 211 4.00 -5.87 -18.98
CA TYR A 211 2.67 -5.41 -18.66
C TYR A 211 2.49 -3.98 -19.20
N HIS A 212 1.95 -3.87 -20.41
CA HIS A 212 1.67 -2.58 -21.03
C HIS A 212 0.46 -1.93 -20.36
N THR A 213 0.70 -0.95 -19.49
CA THR A 213 -0.36 -0.28 -18.72
C THR A 213 -1.30 0.55 -19.59
N GLY A 214 -0.83 1.01 -20.76
CA GLY A 214 -1.55 1.97 -21.62
C GLY A 214 -1.64 3.38 -21.03
N LEU A 215 -1.04 3.64 -19.85
CA LEU A 215 -1.12 4.90 -19.13
C LEU A 215 0.11 5.77 -19.42
N ASP A 216 -0.11 7.08 -19.51
CA ASP A 216 0.94 8.09 -19.64
C ASP A 216 1.70 8.24 -18.31
N TRP A 217 3.04 8.20 -18.36
CA TRP A 217 3.89 8.28 -17.20
C TRP A 217 3.64 9.52 -16.33
N ASN A 218 3.57 10.70 -16.94
CA ASN A 218 3.40 11.93 -16.18
C ASN A 218 2.01 11.98 -15.51
N THR A 219 0.98 11.48 -16.19
CA THR A 219 -0.36 11.36 -15.62
C THR A 219 -0.36 10.44 -14.40
N VAL A 220 0.27 9.26 -14.52
CA VAL A 220 0.40 8.31 -13.39
C VAL A 220 1.13 8.95 -12.21
N ILE A 221 2.26 9.62 -12.46
CA ILE A 221 3.03 10.27 -11.38
C ILE A 221 2.24 11.41 -10.73
N ASN A 222 1.46 12.19 -11.50
CA ASN A 222 0.60 13.22 -10.93
C ASN A 222 -0.45 12.61 -9.99
N GLU A 223 -1.13 11.55 -10.41
CA GLU A 223 -2.11 10.83 -9.60
C GLU A 223 -1.50 10.19 -8.34
N GLU A 224 -0.29 9.66 -8.44
CA GLU A 224 0.42 9.05 -7.32
C GLU A 224 1.09 10.08 -6.40
N SER A 225 1.25 11.35 -6.83
CA SER A 225 1.84 12.43 -6.02
C SER A 225 0.82 13.16 -5.15
N ILE A 226 -0.46 12.80 -5.19
CA ILE A 226 -1.48 13.38 -4.31
C ILE A 226 -1.06 13.20 -2.83
N PRO A 227 -1.09 14.28 -2.02
CA PRO A 227 -0.66 14.21 -0.64
C PRO A 227 -1.34 13.10 0.18
N GLY A 228 -0.54 12.31 0.88
CA GLY A 228 -1.00 11.19 1.70
C GLY A 228 -1.17 9.86 0.97
N LYS A 229 -1.24 9.84 -0.36
CA LYS A 229 -1.41 8.62 -1.16
C LYS A 229 -0.15 7.73 -1.14
N ASN A 230 1.00 8.35 -1.29
CA ASN A 230 2.31 7.69 -1.16
C ASN A 230 3.08 8.32 0.00
N THR A 231 3.35 7.53 1.02
CA THR A 231 4.00 7.99 2.24
C THR A 231 5.37 7.35 2.44
N ILE A 232 6.18 8.07 3.23
CA ILE A 232 7.52 7.64 3.63
C ILE A 232 7.76 8.11 5.07
N PRO A 233 8.63 7.46 5.86
CA PRO A 233 8.93 7.93 7.22
C PRO A 233 9.53 9.36 7.23
N ASN A 234 9.04 10.21 8.12
CA ASN A 234 9.55 11.58 8.29
C ASN A 234 11.02 11.66 8.80
N SER A 235 11.61 10.53 9.15
CA SER A 235 13.02 10.39 9.48
C SER A 235 13.93 10.29 8.26
N LYS A 236 13.36 10.16 7.06
CA LYS A 236 14.14 10.23 5.81
C LYS A 236 14.71 11.63 5.62
N SER A 237 15.78 11.74 4.86
CA SER A 237 16.34 13.02 4.48
C SER A 237 15.38 13.82 3.59
N VAL A 238 15.54 15.12 3.61
CA VAL A 238 14.56 16.09 3.10
C VAL A 238 14.19 15.90 1.63
N GLU A 239 15.12 15.44 0.82
CA GLU A 239 14.91 15.17 -0.61
C GLU A 239 13.86 14.06 -0.90
N TRP A 240 13.59 13.21 0.09
CA TRP A 240 12.58 12.16 -0.01
C TRP A 240 11.18 12.63 0.39
N LEU A 241 11.07 13.84 0.94
CA LEU A 241 9.85 14.37 1.57
C LEU A 241 9.24 15.46 0.68
N SER A 242 7.92 15.53 0.62
CA SER A 242 7.19 16.49 -0.22
C SER A 242 6.97 17.82 0.50
N PHE A 243 7.31 18.93 -0.16
CA PHE A 243 6.99 20.31 0.26
C PHE A 243 5.74 20.86 -0.44
N GLU A 244 5.04 20.05 -1.19
CA GLU A 244 3.81 20.47 -1.88
C GLU A 244 2.71 20.87 -0.90
N ASP A 245 1.76 21.67 -1.40
CA ASP A 245 0.59 22.07 -0.62
C ASP A 245 -0.18 20.83 -0.13
N GLY A 246 -0.53 20.84 1.14
CA GLY A 246 -1.13 19.68 1.82
C GLY A 246 -0.10 18.72 2.41
N ALA A 247 1.08 18.56 1.82
CA ALA A 247 2.14 17.69 2.35
C ALA A 247 3.01 18.35 3.44
N TYR A 248 3.10 19.69 3.41
CA TYR A 248 3.92 20.47 4.31
C TYR A 248 3.18 21.67 4.91
N ASP A 249 3.26 21.82 6.24
CA ASP A 249 2.73 22.98 6.96
C ASP A 249 3.76 24.09 7.01
N TRP A 250 3.71 24.97 6.04
CA TRP A 250 4.59 26.14 5.92
C TRP A 250 4.59 27.05 7.13
N LYS A 251 3.48 27.10 7.90
CA LYS A 251 3.34 27.95 9.08
C LYS A 251 4.03 27.39 10.30
N LYS A 252 4.23 26.07 10.33
CA LYS A 252 4.82 25.36 11.46
C LYS A 252 6.17 24.73 11.17
N ASP A 253 6.66 24.79 9.92
CA ASP A 253 7.91 24.13 9.48
C ASP A 253 7.87 22.62 9.72
N LYS A 254 6.77 21.96 9.31
CA LYS A 254 6.54 20.54 9.60
C LYS A 254 5.86 19.83 8.46
N PHE A 255 6.28 18.61 8.19
CA PHE A 255 5.55 17.71 7.28
C PHE A 255 4.24 17.26 7.92
N VAL A 256 3.19 17.18 7.08
CA VAL A 256 1.86 16.70 7.50
C VAL A 256 1.92 15.17 7.61
N VAL A 257 1.47 14.63 8.74
CA VAL A 257 1.42 13.19 8.98
C VAL A 257 0.08 12.66 8.47
N TYR A 258 0.13 11.67 7.60
CA TYR A 258 -1.04 11.04 6.98
C TYR A 258 -1.35 9.65 7.53
N ASP A 259 -0.33 8.91 8.00
CA ASP A 259 -0.52 7.57 8.53
C ASP A 259 0.31 7.38 9.80
N GLY A 260 -0.27 6.72 10.80
CA GLY A 260 0.36 6.52 12.09
C GLY A 260 0.84 7.81 12.74
N SER A 261 2.08 7.84 13.25
CA SER A 261 2.67 8.99 13.95
C SER A 261 3.81 9.68 13.20
N TYR A 262 4.27 9.12 12.08
CA TYR A 262 5.50 9.57 11.41
C TYR A 262 5.51 9.38 9.89
N TRP A 263 4.45 8.87 9.28
CA TRP A 263 4.36 8.71 7.83
C TRP A 263 3.87 9.99 7.18
N VAL A 264 4.68 10.56 6.30
CA VAL A 264 4.44 11.81 5.60
C VAL A 264 4.49 11.59 4.10
N THR A 265 4.00 12.52 3.30
CA THR A 265 4.00 12.39 1.84
C THR A 265 5.41 12.29 1.29
N ALA A 266 5.66 11.31 0.44
CA ALA A 266 6.90 11.16 -0.30
C ALA A 266 7.03 12.28 -1.36
N SER A 267 8.26 12.70 -1.66
CA SER A 267 8.50 13.66 -2.75
C SER A 267 8.16 13.05 -4.10
N ARG A 268 7.84 13.89 -5.09
CA ARG A 268 7.57 13.45 -6.46
C ARG A 268 8.72 12.59 -7.01
N GLU A 269 9.94 13.01 -6.79
CA GLU A 269 11.13 12.28 -7.24
C GLU A 269 11.28 10.93 -6.54
N ALA A 270 10.87 10.83 -5.28
CA ALA A 270 10.82 9.54 -4.58
C ALA A 270 9.78 8.60 -5.20
N ILE A 271 8.61 9.12 -5.55
CA ILE A 271 7.55 8.37 -6.21
C ILE A 271 8.02 7.92 -7.61
N GLU A 272 8.59 8.81 -8.41
CA GLU A 272 9.16 8.49 -9.73
C GLU A 272 10.22 7.39 -9.63
N TYR A 273 11.12 7.47 -8.63
CA TYR A 273 12.16 6.47 -8.40
C TYR A 273 11.57 5.09 -8.08
N TYR A 274 10.60 5.01 -7.13
CA TYR A 274 10.03 3.73 -6.71
C TYR A 274 9.03 3.15 -7.71
N MET A 275 8.42 3.97 -8.55
CA MET A 275 7.51 3.52 -9.60
C MET A 275 8.22 3.12 -10.89
N ASP A 276 9.43 3.61 -11.14
CA ASP A 276 10.15 3.23 -12.36
C ASP A 276 10.67 1.78 -12.27
N PRO A 277 10.07 0.84 -13.03
CA PRO A 277 10.43 -0.57 -12.92
C PRO A 277 11.91 -0.84 -13.23
N ARG A 278 12.53 -0.01 -14.08
CA ARG A 278 13.92 -0.16 -14.52
C ARG A 278 14.95 -0.05 -13.40
N ASN A 279 14.59 0.67 -12.32
CA ASN A 279 15.43 0.81 -11.13
C ASN A 279 15.57 -0.50 -10.33
N PHE A 280 14.71 -1.48 -10.59
CA PHE A 280 14.57 -2.69 -9.77
C PHE A 280 14.79 -3.99 -10.57
N LEU A 281 15.26 -3.90 -11.81
CA LEU A 281 15.59 -5.06 -12.65
C LEU A 281 16.94 -5.67 -12.24
N ASN A 282 16.99 -6.22 -11.04
CA ASN A 282 18.14 -6.95 -10.49
C ASN A 282 17.65 -8.21 -9.75
N GLU A 283 18.57 -9.09 -9.34
CA GLU A 283 18.26 -10.43 -8.82
C GLU A 283 17.34 -10.47 -7.58
N SER A 284 17.27 -9.42 -6.80
CA SER A 284 16.46 -9.39 -5.57
C SER A 284 15.23 -8.51 -5.68
N GLU A 285 15.34 -7.37 -6.34
CA GLU A 285 14.30 -6.34 -6.33
C GLU A 285 13.27 -6.57 -7.45
N ILE A 286 13.60 -7.36 -8.48
CA ILE A 286 12.67 -7.77 -9.54
C ILE A 286 11.48 -8.57 -9.00
N PHE A 287 11.60 -9.20 -7.84
CA PHE A 287 10.52 -9.98 -7.24
C PHE A 287 9.26 -9.18 -6.89
N GLN A 288 9.31 -7.85 -6.88
CA GLN A 288 8.08 -7.04 -6.83
C GLN A 288 7.20 -7.21 -8.08
N PHE A 289 7.77 -7.69 -9.17
CA PHE A 289 7.08 -7.97 -10.44
C PHE A 289 6.81 -9.47 -10.64
N GLU A 290 7.07 -10.34 -9.65
CA GLU A 290 6.69 -11.74 -9.75
C GLU A 290 5.20 -11.87 -10.05
N LEU A 291 4.86 -12.66 -11.09
CA LEU A 291 3.48 -12.94 -11.44
C LEU A 291 2.87 -13.89 -10.40
N LEU A 292 1.94 -13.38 -9.61
CA LEU A 292 1.31 -14.10 -8.51
C LEU A 292 0.12 -14.97 -8.93
N ARG A 293 -0.28 -14.94 -10.21
CA ARG A 293 -1.28 -15.85 -10.77
C ARG A 293 -0.67 -17.23 -11.05
N TYR A 294 -1.51 -18.25 -10.88
CA TYR A 294 -1.13 -19.61 -11.25
C TYR A 294 -0.92 -19.75 -12.77
N GLN A 295 0.22 -20.34 -13.12
CA GLN A 295 0.62 -20.63 -14.48
C GLN A 295 1.11 -22.08 -14.54
N GLU A 296 0.20 -23.01 -14.83
CA GLU A 296 0.45 -24.46 -14.81
C GLU A 296 1.70 -24.87 -15.60
N ARG A 297 1.93 -24.21 -16.74
CA ARG A 297 3.08 -24.46 -17.60
C ARG A 297 4.44 -24.25 -16.92
N TYR A 298 4.53 -23.29 -16.00
CA TYR A 298 5.78 -22.86 -15.39
C TYR A 298 5.90 -23.24 -13.91
N GLN A 299 4.79 -23.55 -13.27
CA GLN A 299 4.74 -23.76 -11.83
C GLN A 299 4.34 -25.21 -11.52
N ASN A 300 5.21 -25.91 -10.82
CA ASN A 300 5.05 -27.34 -10.57
C ASN A 300 5.39 -27.69 -9.12
N LYS A 301 5.09 -28.95 -8.73
CA LYS A 301 5.35 -29.47 -7.38
C LYS A 301 6.83 -29.37 -6.98
N GLN A 302 7.76 -29.61 -7.90
CA GLN A 302 9.19 -29.55 -7.59
C GLN A 302 9.60 -28.13 -7.18
N GLY A 303 9.11 -27.11 -7.86
CA GLY A 303 9.35 -25.71 -7.50
C GLY A 303 8.77 -25.38 -6.12
N VAL A 304 7.56 -25.87 -5.79
CA VAL A 304 7.00 -25.73 -4.44
C VAL A 304 7.92 -26.36 -3.39
N GLU A 305 8.39 -27.58 -3.62
CA GLU A 305 9.32 -28.25 -2.71
C GLU A 305 10.65 -27.49 -2.56
N ASN A 306 11.12 -26.84 -3.63
CA ASN A 306 12.30 -25.98 -3.58
C ASN A 306 12.07 -24.74 -2.66
N VAL A 307 10.88 -24.13 -2.71
CA VAL A 307 10.48 -23.05 -1.77
C VAL A 307 10.48 -23.57 -0.33
N LEU A 308 9.92 -24.75 -0.09
CA LEU A 308 9.76 -25.33 1.23
C LEU A 308 11.06 -25.93 1.79
N LYS A 309 12.10 -26.05 0.98
CA LYS A 309 13.37 -26.68 1.38
C LYS A 309 13.95 -26.08 2.66
N GLY A 310 14.33 -26.95 3.58
CA GLY A 310 14.86 -26.58 4.90
C GLY A 310 13.79 -26.21 5.93
N THR A 311 12.55 -26.61 5.70
CA THR A 311 11.43 -26.47 6.65
C THR A 311 10.80 -27.83 6.97
N ALA A 312 10.00 -27.89 8.02
CA ALA A 312 9.24 -29.09 8.39
C ALA A 312 8.15 -29.48 7.36
N LEU A 313 7.85 -28.62 6.38
CA LEU A 313 6.86 -28.87 5.33
C LEU A 313 7.46 -29.57 4.10
N HIS A 314 8.79 -29.50 3.92
CA HIS A 314 9.49 -30.03 2.76
C HIS A 314 9.38 -31.55 2.67
N ASN A 315 8.89 -32.07 1.55
CA ASN A 315 8.66 -33.49 1.28
C ASN A 315 7.87 -34.22 2.38
N THR A 316 7.08 -33.49 3.17
CA THR A 316 6.29 -34.02 4.28
C THR A 316 4.87 -34.27 3.83
N SER A 317 4.32 -35.42 4.21
CA SER A 317 2.92 -35.78 3.96
C SER A 317 2.09 -35.73 5.24
N TYR A 318 0.80 -35.55 5.07
CA TYR A 318 -0.21 -35.63 6.13
C TYR A 318 -1.44 -36.35 5.63
N SER A 319 -2.21 -36.93 6.56
CA SER A 319 -3.48 -37.61 6.25
C SER A 319 -4.66 -36.90 6.93
N PHE A 320 -5.80 -36.90 6.28
CA PHE A 320 -7.04 -36.34 6.79
C PHE A 320 -8.24 -37.09 6.25
N LEU A 321 -9.43 -36.91 6.85
CA LEU A 321 -10.69 -37.37 6.30
C LEU A 321 -11.31 -36.24 5.46
N ASP A 322 -11.70 -36.57 4.23
CA ASP A 322 -12.51 -35.66 3.42
C ASP A 322 -13.95 -35.54 3.96
N ASP A 323 -14.76 -34.68 3.35
CA ASP A 323 -16.14 -34.43 3.81
C ASP A 323 -17.06 -35.67 3.68
N PHE A 324 -16.61 -36.70 2.98
CA PHE A 324 -17.29 -37.99 2.84
C PHE A 324 -16.76 -39.07 3.79
N GLY A 325 -15.85 -38.70 4.69
CA GLY A 325 -15.20 -39.61 5.65
C GLY A 325 -14.11 -40.51 5.04
N LYS A 326 -13.69 -40.26 3.79
CA LYS A 326 -12.64 -41.04 3.11
C LYS A 326 -11.27 -40.49 3.47
N SER A 327 -10.36 -41.40 3.87
CA SER A 327 -8.98 -41.01 4.13
C SER A 327 -8.25 -40.56 2.87
N LYS A 328 -7.59 -39.42 2.95
CA LYS A 328 -6.72 -38.83 1.92
C LYS A 328 -5.35 -38.58 2.50
N THR A 329 -4.31 -38.77 1.70
CA THR A 329 -2.93 -38.45 2.05
C THR A 329 -2.34 -37.62 0.93
N TYR A 330 -1.82 -36.45 1.27
CA TYR A 330 -1.09 -35.54 0.35
C TYR A 330 0.22 -35.10 0.97
N THR A 331 1.18 -34.76 0.12
CA THR A 331 2.32 -33.93 0.53
C THR A 331 1.89 -32.47 0.57
N TYR A 332 2.65 -31.65 1.32
CA TYR A 332 2.41 -30.21 1.29
C TYR A 332 2.61 -29.63 -0.12
N GLY A 333 3.64 -30.11 -0.88
CA GLY A 333 3.84 -29.72 -2.26
C GLY A 333 2.62 -29.98 -3.15
N GLU A 334 2.00 -31.16 -3.05
CA GLU A 334 0.75 -31.48 -3.77
C GLU A 334 -0.41 -30.59 -3.34
N THR A 335 -0.48 -30.27 -2.05
CA THR A 335 -1.53 -29.40 -1.50
C THR A 335 -1.43 -27.99 -2.05
N PHE A 336 -0.22 -27.44 -2.20
CA PHE A 336 -0.05 -26.11 -2.80
C PHE A 336 -0.40 -26.07 -4.30
N ILE A 337 -0.14 -27.14 -5.05
CA ILE A 337 -0.63 -27.24 -6.44
C ILE A 337 -2.17 -27.22 -6.46
N LYS A 338 -2.83 -28.03 -5.61
CA LYS A 338 -4.30 -28.01 -5.50
C LYS A 338 -4.85 -26.66 -5.02
N ALA A 339 -4.13 -25.98 -4.16
CA ALA A 339 -4.47 -24.63 -3.74
C ALA A 339 -4.39 -23.63 -4.90
N ALA A 340 -3.37 -23.76 -5.76
CA ALA A 340 -3.22 -22.94 -6.95
C ALA A 340 -4.31 -23.20 -7.98
N GLU A 341 -4.64 -24.47 -8.26
CA GLU A 341 -5.77 -24.89 -9.11
C GLU A 341 -7.09 -24.31 -8.60
N TYR A 342 -7.30 -24.32 -7.29
CA TYR A 342 -8.53 -23.81 -6.66
C TYR A 342 -8.65 -22.30 -6.65
N SER A 343 -7.54 -21.61 -6.36
CA SER A 343 -7.54 -20.16 -6.09
C SER A 343 -7.08 -19.30 -7.26
N GLY A 344 -6.43 -19.87 -8.27
CA GLY A 344 -5.77 -19.12 -9.35
C GLY A 344 -4.48 -18.42 -8.91
N VAL A 345 -3.95 -18.68 -7.70
CA VAL A 345 -2.77 -18.05 -7.13
C VAL A 345 -1.53 -18.93 -7.30
N SER A 346 -0.39 -18.34 -7.64
CA SER A 346 0.90 -19.03 -7.77
C SER A 346 1.20 -19.94 -6.58
N PRO A 347 1.45 -21.25 -6.78
CA PRO A 347 1.78 -22.16 -5.70
C PRO A 347 3.11 -21.81 -5.03
N TYR A 348 4.01 -21.13 -5.74
CA TYR A 348 5.28 -20.65 -5.19
C TYR A 348 5.03 -19.50 -4.21
N HIS A 349 4.18 -18.56 -4.60
CA HIS A 349 3.76 -17.47 -3.72
C HIS A 349 3.04 -18.01 -2.47
N LEU A 350 2.08 -18.93 -2.64
CA LEU A 350 1.35 -19.54 -1.54
C LEU A 350 2.29 -20.26 -0.55
N ALA A 351 3.23 -21.05 -1.07
CA ALA A 351 4.22 -21.74 -0.25
C ALA A 351 5.17 -20.77 0.47
N SER A 352 5.59 -19.69 -0.22
CA SER A 352 6.41 -18.63 0.37
C SER A 352 5.69 -17.91 1.50
N ARG A 353 4.40 -17.57 1.32
CA ARG A 353 3.57 -16.96 2.38
C ARG A 353 3.44 -17.88 3.59
N VAL A 354 3.08 -19.15 3.39
CA VAL A 354 3.01 -20.13 4.49
C VAL A 354 4.35 -20.27 5.21
N LYS A 355 5.46 -20.31 4.47
CA LYS A 355 6.79 -20.36 5.06
C LYS A 355 7.09 -19.14 5.95
N GLN A 356 6.71 -17.95 5.52
CA GLN A 356 6.88 -16.70 6.29
C GLN A 356 5.98 -16.67 7.52
N GLU A 357 4.73 -17.15 7.42
CA GLU A 357 3.71 -17.04 8.45
C GLU A 357 3.83 -18.07 9.56
N VAL A 358 4.19 -19.32 9.23
CA VAL A 358 4.08 -20.42 10.19
C VAL A 358 5.37 -21.20 10.45
N VAL A 359 6.44 -21.01 9.68
CA VAL A 359 7.71 -21.67 9.94
C VAL A 359 8.49 -20.86 10.97
N THR A 360 8.67 -21.45 12.16
CA THR A 360 9.35 -20.81 13.29
C THR A 360 10.80 -21.29 13.46
N GLY A 361 11.18 -22.33 12.70
CA GLY A 361 12.52 -22.89 12.67
C GLY A 361 12.61 -24.06 11.67
N PRO A 362 13.80 -24.62 11.42
CA PRO A 362 13.99 -25.67 10.41
C PRO A 362 13.07 -26.88 10.57
N SER A 363 12.74 -27.25 11.81
CA SER A 363 11.89 -28.41 12.14
C SER A 363 10.68 -28.02 12.98
N SER A 364 10.34 -26.72 13.06
CA SER A 364 9.26 -26.23 13.90
C SER A 364 8.29 -25.34 13.16
N LEU A 365 7.02 -25.48 13.50
CA LEU A 365 5.91 -24.71 12.96
C LEU A 365 5.18 -23.98 14.10
N SER A 366 4.49 -22.91 13.75
CA SER A 366 3.59 -22.19 14.65
C SER A 366 2.51 -23.10 15.22
N ASN A 367 2.09 -22.82 16.44
CA ASN A 367 0.95 -23.50 17.06
C ASN A 367 -0.37 -23.26 16.31
N SER A 368 -0.45 -22.24 15.43
CA SER A 368 -1.62 -22.00 14.55
C SER A 368 -1.88 -23.14 13.57
N VAL A 369 -0.90 -24.01 13.32
CA VAL A 369 -0.99 -25.16 12.41
C VAL A 369 -0.76 -26.51 13.08
N SER A 370 -0.71 -26.55 14.42
CA SER A 370 -0.48 -27.80 15.17
C SER A 370 -1.70 -28.72 15.23
N GLY A 371 -2.90 -28.16 15.13
CA GLY A 371 -4.15 -28.88 15.38
C GLY A 371 -4.39 -29.24 16.85
N THR A 372 -3.51 -28.78 17.76
CA THR A 372 -3.56 -29.13 19.19
C THR A 372 -3.62 -27.89 20.09
N TYR A 373 -3.86 -26.71 19.52
CA TYR A 373 -3.95 -25.48 20.30
C TYR A 373 -5.17 -25.52 21.24
N LYS A 374 -4.93 -25.28 22.54
CA LYS A 374 -5.95 -25.40 23.59
C LYS A 374 -7.19 -24.54 23.30
N GLY A 375 -8.35 -25.18 23.21
CA GLY A 375 -9.65 -24.57 22.91
C GLY A 375 -9.97 -24.45 21.42
N TYR A 376 -9.01 -24.84 20.56
CA TYR A 376 -9.16 -24.89 19.11
C TYR A 376 -8.54 -26.18 18.54
N GLU A 377 -8.63 -27.27 19.26
CA GLU A 377 -8.16 -28.58 18.82
C GLU A 377 -8.83 -28.98 17.52
N GLY A 378 -8.05 -29.48 16.56
CA GLY A 378 -8.52 -29.87 15.24
C GLY A 378 -8.71 -28.73 14.24
N TYR A 379 -8.32 -27.49 14.59
CA TYR A 379 -8.34 -26.35 13.66
C TYR A 379 -6.94 -25.93 13.28
N TYR A 380 -6.81 -25.41 12.03
CA TYR A 380 -5.53 -25.04 11.41
C TYR A 380 -5.65 -23.69 10.72
N ASN A 381 -4.59 -22.88 10.76
CA ASN A 381 -4.54 -21.60 10.03
C ASN A 381 -3.12 -21.36 9.47
N PHE A 382 -2.90 -21.78 8.23
CA PHE A 382 -1.59 -21.74 7.58
C PHE A 382 -1.18 -20.34 7.09
N TYR A 383 -2.12 -19.41 6.94
CA TYR A 383 -1.84 -18.03 6.49
C TYR A 383 -2.05 -16.99 7.58
N ASN A 384 -2.30 -17.40 8.82
CA ASN A 384 -2.61 -16.52 9.95
C ASN A 384 -3.76 -15.52 9.67
N ILE A 385 -4.70 -15.87 8.77
CA ILE A 385 -5.87 -15.04 8.44
C ILE A 385 -6.69 -14.78 9.72
N GLY A 386 -7.01 -13.50 9.96
CA GLY A 386 -7.73 -13.08 11.16
C GLY A 386 -6.90 -13.09 12.46
N ALA A 387 -5.61 -13.41 12.39
CA ALA A 387 -4.70 -13.28 13.52
C ALA A 387 -4.44 -11.81 13.83
N ASN A 388 -4.69 -11.40 15.07
CA ASN A 388 -4.46 -10.03 15.56
C ASN A 388 -4.28 -10.04 17.07
N ASP A 389 -3.71 -8.98 17.63
CA ASP A 389 -3.45 -8.84 19.07
C ASP A 389 -4.64 -8.28 19.86
N SER A 390 -5.82 -8.18 19.26
CA SER A 390 -7.04 -7.75 19.94
C SER A 390 -7.39 -8.68 21.12
N PRO A 391 -8.11 -8.22 22.13
CA PRO A 391 -8.58 -9.05 23.23
C PRO A 391 -9.30 -10.31 22.73
N GLY A 392 -8.93 -11.47 23.24
CA GLY A 392 -9.55 -12.76 22.83
C GLY A 392 -8.61 -13.94 22.81
N GLY A 393 -7.42 -13.82 23.45
CA GLY A 393 -6.45 -14.89 23.60
C GLY A 393 -5.18 -14.73 22.76
N GLY A 394 -5.00 -13.55 22.11
CA GLY A 394 -3.83 -13.23 21.28
C GLY A 394 -3.96 -13.70 19.83
N ALA A 395 -2.95 -13.37 19.01
CA ALA A 395 -3.00 -13.53 17.56
C ALA A 395 -3.34 -14.96 17.11
N ILE A 396 -2.71 -15.99 17.68
CA ILE A 396 -2.99 -17.38 17.31
C ILE A 396 -4.44 -17.76 17.62
N ALA A 397 -4.95 -17.44 18.83
CA ALA A 397 -6.32 -17.77 19.21
C ALA A 397 -7.35 -17.04 18.32
N ASN A 398 -7.08 -15.77 17.98
CA ASN A 398 -7.94 -14.99 17.09
C ASN A 398 -7.95 -15.58 15.67
N GLY A 399 -6.79 -15.93 15.12
CA GLY A 399 -6.67 -16.61 13.84
C GLY A 399 -7.35 -17.99 13.81
N LEU A 400 -7.23 -18.79 14.87
CA LEU A 400 -7.92 -20.08 14.97
C LEU A 400 -9.42 -19.94 15.19
N ARG A 401 -9.87 -18.87 15.82
CA ARG A 401 -11.29 -18.51 15.89
C ARG A 401 -11.85 -18.23 14.50
N TYR A 402 -11.10 -17.51 13.66
CA TYR A 402 -11.46 -17.32 12.26
C TYR A 402 -11.49 -18.65 11.51
N ALA A 403 -10.48 -19.50 11.66
CA ALA A 403 -10.44 -20.84 11.04
C ALA A 403 -11.64 -21.71 11.40
N LYS A 404 -12.18 -21.54 12.61
CA LYS A 404 -13.36 -22.27 13.11
C LYS A 404 -14.67 -21.67 12.63
N ASN A 405 -14.84 -20.36 12.73
CA ASN A 405 -16.13 -19.69 12.59
C ASN A 405 -16.28 -18.92 11.26
N GLY A 406 -15.17 -18.53 10.64
CA GLY A 406 -15.15 -17.72 9.42
C GLY A 406 -15.75 -16.34 9.60
N THR A 407 -16.44 -15.92 8.54
CA THR A 407 -17.22 -14.69 8.47
C THR A 407 -18.70 -14.97 8.81
N LYS A 408 -19.53 -13.93 8.84
CA LYS A 408 -20.99 -14.08 8.96
C LYS A 408 -21.65 -14.61 7.68
N ASN A 409 -20.97 -14.53 6.54
CA ASN A 409 -21.49 -14.95 5.24
C ASN A 409 -21.19 -16.43 5.00
N ALA A 410 -22.24 -17.25 4.91
CA ALA A 410 -22.12 -18.70 4.71
C ALA A 410 -21.53 -19.04 3.32
N ILE A 411 -21.83 -18.26 2.28
CA ILE A 411 -21.31 -18.48 0.91
C ILE A 411 -19.81 -18.23 0.90
N THR A 412 -19.37 -17.11 1.48
CA THR A 412 -17.94 -16.80 1.65
C THR A 412 -17.23 -17.89 2.44
N ASN A 413 -17.83 -18.37 3.53
CA ASN A 413 -17.23 -19.46 4.31
C ASN A 413 -17.11 -20.75 3.50
N ALA A 414 -18.11 -21.07 2.68
CA ALA A 414 -18.07 -22.24 1.80
C ALA A 414 -16.96 -22.11 0.75
N SER A 415 -16.81 -20.96 0.10
CA SER A 415 -15.73 -20.70 -0.88
C SER A 415 -14.34 -20.72 -0.24
N TYR A 416 -14.22 -20.35 1.03
CA TYR A 416 -12.98 -20.44 1.78
C TYR A 416 -12.79 -21.80 2.49
N LEU A 417 -13.65 -22.79 2.24
CA LEU A 417 -13.63 -24.13 2.85
C LEU A 417 -13.62 -24.10 4.39
N ILE A 418 -14.19 -23.07 5.00
CA ILE A 418 -14.32 -22.94 6.46
C ILE A 418 -15.46 -23.84 6.94
N PRO A 419 -15.28 -24.58 8.06
CA PRO A 419 -14.18 -24.53 9.01
C PRO A 419 -12.93 -25.30 8.56
N TRP A 420 -11.74 -24.76 8.88
CA TRP A 420 -10.46 -25.36 8.52
C TRP A 420 -10.06 -26.47 9.50
N THR A 421 -10.69 -27.63 9.37
CA THR A 421 -10.55 -28.78 10.26
C THR A 421 -9.36 -29.70 9.93
N ASN A 422 -8.61 -29.38 8.91
CA ASN A 422 -7.40 -30.09 8.50
C ASN A 422 -6.48 -29.16 7.70
N PRO A 423 -5.19 -29.53 7.51
CA PRO A 423 -4.23 -28.74 6.72
C PRO A 423 -4.71 -28.44 5.28
N TYR A 424 -5.36 -29.39 4.62
CA TYR A 424 -5.86 -29.24 3.27
C TYR A 424 -6.86 -28.08 3.16
N LYS A 425 -7.92 -28.09 3.97
CA LYS A 425 -8.93 -27.02 3.99
C LYS A 425 -8.32 -25.66 4.30
N SER A 426 -7.37 -25.62 5.24
CA SER A 426 -6.71 -24.38 5.62
C SER A 426 -5.83 -23.81 4.50
N ILE A 427 -5.05 -24.66 3.82
CA ILE A 427 -4.16 -24.20 2.73
C ILE A 427 -4.98 -23.86 1.49
N VAL A 428 -5.88 -24.73 1.07
CA VAL A 428 -6.69 -24.53 -0.15
C VAL A 428 -7.72 -23.41 0.03
N GLY A 429 -8.48 -23.43 1.12
CA GLY A 429 -9.46 -22.39 1.40
C GLY A 429 -8.82 -21.04 1.70
N GLY A 430 -7.72 -21.02 2.45
CA GLY A 430 -6.97 -19.80 2.73
C GLY A 430 -6.31 -19.19 1.50
N SER A 431 -5.90 -20.00 0.50
CA SER A 431 -5.37 -19.49 -0.77
C SER A 431 -6.41 -18.69 -1.55
N HIS A 432 -7.68 -19.12 -1.52
CA HIS A 432 -8.76 -18.39 -2.17
C HIS A 432 -8.99 -17.03 -1.51
N PHE A 433 -8.93 -16.96 -0.18
CA PHE A 433 -8.95 -15.67 0.54
C PHE A 433 -7.83 -14.74 0.07
N LEU A 434 -6.58 -15.23 -0.05
CA LEU A 434 -5.45 -14.42 -0.50
C LEU A 434 -5.60 -13.92 -1.93
N GLY A 435 -6.18 -14.74 -2.82
CA GLY A 435 -6.37 -14.39 -4.23
C GLY A 435 -7.46 -13.34 -4.45
N SER A 436 -8.52 -13.38 -3.66
CA SER A 436 -9.76 -12.65 -3.93
C SER A 436 -9.64 -11.12 -3.87
N SER A 437 -8.77 -10.59 -2.99
CA SER A 437 -8.72 -9.15 -2.75
C SER A 437 -7.93 -8.37 -3.81
N TYR A 438 -6.87 -8.94 -4.36
CA TYR A 438 -5.96 -8.26 -5.28
C TYR A 438 -5.63 -9.09 -6.52
N ILE A 439 -5.08 -10.30 -6.37
CA ILE A 439 -4.51 -11.09 -7.45
C ILE A 439 -5.55 -11.39 -8.53
N ASN A 440 -6.71 -11.88 -8.13
CA ASN A 440 -7.80 -12.24 -9.04
C ASN A 440 -8.54 -11.03 -9.62
N ARG A 441 -8.24 -9.82 -9.11
CA ARG A 441 -8.73 -8.55 -9.67
C ARG A 441 -7.74 -7.90 -10.64
N GLY A 442 -6.66 -8.57 -10.98
CA GLY A 442 -5.65 -8.08 -11.92
C GLY A 442 -4.44 -7.41 -11.26
N GLN A 443 -4.47 -7.16 -9.95
CA GLN A 443 -3.31 -6.67 -9.19
C GLN A 443 -2.42 -7.85 -8.79
N ASP A 444 -1.90 -8.54 -9.79
CA ASP A 444 -1.26 -9.84 -9.69
C ASP A 444 0.28 -9.79 -9.55
N THR A 445 0.80 -8.65 -9.15
CA THR A 445 2.17 -8.49 -8.66
C THR A 445 2.17 -7.63 -7.40
N VAL A 446 3.19 -7.71 -6.56
CA VAL A 446 3.33 -6.83 -5.37
C VAL A 446 3.36 -5.36 -5.79
N TYR A 447 3.98 -5.06 -6.92
CA TYR A 447 3.99 -3.72 -7.51
C TYR A 447 2.57 -3.22 -7.82
N LEU A 448 1.75 -4.03 -8.53
CA LEU A 448 0.38 -3.66 -8.89
C LEU A 448 -0.55 -3.58 -7.69
N GLN A 449 -0.27 -4.30 -6.60
CA GLN A 449 -1.01 -4.18 -5.34
C GLN A 449 -0.75 -2.84 -4.66
N LYS A 450 0.45 -2.27 -4.80
CA LYS A 450 0.78 -0.96 -4.26
C LYS A 450 0.42 0.17 -5.22
N PHE A 451 0.81 0.07 -6.48
CA PHE A 451 0.55 1.07 -7.50
C PHE A 451 -0.48 0.51 -8.47
N ASN A 452 -1.75 0.68 -8.15
CA ASN A 452 -2.80 0.12 -8.99
C ASN A 452 -2.92 0.86 -10.33
N VAL A 453 -2.15 0.41 -11.30
CA VAL A 453 -2.18 0.87 -12.70
C VAL A 453 -2.90 -0.13 -13.60
N THR A 454 -3.74 -0.99 -13.02
CA THR A 454 -4.63 -1.89 -13.76
C THR A 454 -5.89 -1.15 -14.21
N PRO A 455 -6.64 -1.66 -15.21
CA PRO A 455 -7.87 -1.02 -15.65
C PRO A 455 -8.96 -0.96 -14.58
N ILE A 456 -8.93 -1.86 -13.59
CA ILE A 456 -9.94 -1.91 -12.53
C ILE A 456 -9.51 -1.00 -11.40
N SER A 457 -10.29 0.05 -11.13
CA SER A 457 -10.01 1.04 -10.07
C SER A 457 -8.61 1.63 -10.15
N THR A 458 -8.18 2.01 -11.37
CA THR A 458 -6.87 2.62 -11.63
C THR A 458 -6.59 3.73 -10.62
N TYR A 459 -5.41 3.73 -10.00
CA TYR A 459 -4.95 4.63 -8.94
C TYR A 459 -5.63 4.47 -7.57
N PHE A 460 -6.63 3.59 -7.46
CA PHE A 460 -7.34 3.29 -6.22
C PHE A 460 -7.11 1.83 -5.80
N HIS A 461 -7.67 1.42 -4.67
CA HIS A 461 -7.53 0.05 -4.14
C HIS A 461 -6.05 -0.36 -3.99
N GLN A 462 -5.27 0.50 -3.36
CA GLN A 462 -3.85 0.25 -3.08
C GLN A 462 -3.70 -0.41 -1.70
N TYR A 463 -2.83 -1.43 -1.63
CA TYR A 463 -2.66 -2.25 -0.43
C TYR A 463 -2.16 -1.46 0.79
N MET A 464 -1.28 -0.46 0.59
CA MET A 464 -0.73 0.37 1.66
C MET A 464 -0.21 1.71 1.12
N THR A 465 -0.04 2.70 2.02
CA THR A 465 0.47 4.02 1.65
C THR A 465 1.99 4.07 1.44
N ASN A 466 2.75 3.17 2.07
CA ASN A 466 4.22 3.16 2.00
C ASN A 466 4.74 2.95 0.58
N VAL A 467 5.40 3.98 0.02
CA VAL A 467 5.95 3.95 -1.34
C VAL A 467 7.07 2.92 -1.54
N GLU A 468 7.79 2.57 -0.47
CA GLU A 468 8.90 1.60 -0.49
C GLU A 468 8.44 0.14 -0.38
N ALA A 469 7.14 -0.09 -0.17
CA ALA A 469 6.63 -1.42 0.16
C ALA A 469 6.95 -2.51 -0.87
N PRO A 470 6.75 -2.31 -2.19
CA PRO A 470 7.07 -3.34 -3.18
C PRO A 470 8.55 -3.72 -3.17
N TRP A 471 9.42 -2.73 -3.08
CA TRP A 471 10.87 -2.92 -2.99
C TRP A 471 11.28 -3.71 -1.74
N ALA A 472 10.70 -3.40 -0.60
CA ALA A 472 11.00 -4.08 0.66
C ALA A 472 10.49 -5.54 0.65
N GLU A 473 9.30 -5.78 0.10
CA GLU A 473 8.70 -7.11 0.00
C GLU A 473 9.44 -7.99 -1.01
N ALA A 474 9.86 -7.44 -2.15
CA ALA A 474 10.66 -8.14 -3.15
C ALA A 474 11.87 -8.84 -2.56
N LYS A 475 12.60 -8.17 -1.67
CA LYS A 475 13.78 -8.74 -1.01
C LYS A 475 13.45 -9.92 -0.10
N LYS A 476 12.31 -9.90 0.55
CA LYS A 476 11.85 -11.02 1.39
C LYS A 476 11.45 -12.22 0.52
N ILE A 477 10.78 -11.96 -0.61
CA ILE A 477 10.41 -13.00 -1.58
C ILE A 477 11.67 -13.62 -2.17
N ALA A 478 12.63 -12.82 -2.64
CA ALA A 478 13.91 -13.29 -3.14
C ALA A 478 14.64 -14.19 -2.13
N ALA A 479 14.67 -13.79 -0.85
CA ALA A 479 15.25 -14.60 0.21
C ALA A 479 14.52 -15.93 0.43
N ALA A 480 13.19 -15.95 0.29
CA ALA A 480 12.40 -17.18 0.37
C ALA A 480 12.69 -18.12 -0.81
N TYR A 481 13.01 -17.57 -1.98
CA TYR A 481 13.27 -18.30 -3.24
C TYR A 481 14.74 -18.69 -3.46
N LYS A 482 15.61 -18.53 -2.48
CA LYS A 482 17.04 -18.86 -2.58
C LYS A 482 17.38 -20.27 -3.11
N ASN A 483 16.44 -21.21 -3.04
CA ASN A 483 16.59 -22.58 -3.53
C ASN A 483 15.89 -22.80 -4.87
N MET A 484 15.44 -21.75 -5.56
CA MET A 484 14.63 -21.81 -6.78
C MET A 484 15.44 -21.68 -8.07
N ALA A 485 16.77 -21.78 -8.02
CA ALA A 485 17.65 -21.54 -9.17
C ALA A 485 17.25 -22.35 -10.42
N GLU A 486 16.77 -23.60 -10.24
CA GLU A 486 16.36 -24.48 -11.32
C GLU A 486 14.86 -24.37 -11.68
N SER A 487 14.10 -23.51 -10.99
CA SER A 487 12.67 -23.38 -11.21
C SER A 487 12.36 -22.15 -12.06
N PRO A 488 11.47 -22.24 -13.06
CA PRO A 488 11.03 -21.07 -13.80
C PRO A 488 10.31 -20.09 -12.87
N ILE A 489 10.63 -18.81 -13.00
CA ILE A 489 9.93 -17.72 -12.30
C ILE A 489 9.46 -16.73 -13.37
N LEU A 490 8.19 -16.32 -13.29
CA LEU A 490 7.59 -15.37 -14.20
C LEU A 490 7.52 -14.01 -13.56
N PHE A 491 7.89 -12.99 -14.34
CA PHE A 491 7.81 -11.60 -13.96
C PHE A 491 6.92 -10.84 -14.94
N SER A 492 5.97 -10.07 -14.43
CA SER A 492 5.10 -9.17 -15.18
C SER A 492 5.53 -7.73 -14.88
N ILE A 493 6.27 -7.13 -15.82
CA ILE A 493 7.01 -5.88 -15.60
C ILE A 493 6.25 -4.74 -16.26
N PRO A 494 5.82 -3.71 -15.51
CA PRO A 494 5.06 -2.59 -16.05
C PRO A 494 5.84 -1.78 -17.09
N VAL A 495 5.16 -1.41 -18.17
CA VAL A 495 5.63 -0.51 -19.21
C VAL A 495 4.60 0.60 -19.41
N TYR A 496 5.04 1.84 -19.22
CA TYR A 496 4.19 3.01 -19.35
C TYR A 496 4.43 3.74 -20.68
N LEU A 497 3.47 4.52 -21.13
CA LEU A 497 3.64 5.42 -22.25
C LEU A 497 4.47 6.65 -21.84
N ASN A 498 5.26 7.17 -22.75
CA ASN A 498 6.03 8.41 -22.58
C ASN A 498 6.96 8.46 -21.34
N MET A 499 7.49 7.32 -20.92
CA MET A 499 8.50 7.29 -19.85
C MET A 499 9.75 8.09 -20.21
N PRO A 500 10.45 8.67 -19.25
CA PRO A 500 11.79 9.23 -19.48
C PRO A 500 12.72 8.21 -20.16
N SER A 501 13.61 8.69 -21.02
CA SER A 501 14.56 7.82 -21.75
C SER A 501 15.48 7.03 -20.80
N ASN A 502 15.90 7.64 -19.70
CA ASN A 502 16.70 7.03 -18.65
C ASN A 502 15.83 6.68 -17.43
N PRO A 503 16.23 5.68 -16.63
CA PRO A 503 15.59 5.41 -15.35
C PRO A 503 15.58 6.63 -14.45
N CYS A 504 14.48 6.82 -13.72
CA CYS A 504 14.32 7.93 -12.79
C CYS A 504 15.36 7.81 -11.65
N PRO A 505 16.18 8.83 -11.42
CA PRO A 505 17.23 8.76 -10.43
C PRO A 505 16.65 8.78 -9.00
N ARG A 506 17.44 8.36 -8.04
CA ARG A 506 17.13 8.63 -6.63
C ARG A 506 17.04 10.13 -6.39
N PRO A 507 16.15 10.59 -5.48
CA PRO A 507 16.12 11.98 -5.07
C PRO A 507 17.53 12.48 -4.69
N THR A 508 17.90 13.63 -5.19
CA THR A 508 19.16 14.29 -4.87
C THR A 508 18.98 15.23 -3.69
N THR A 509 20.06 15.53 -2.98
CA THR A 509 20.05 16.41 -1.81
C THR A 509 19.27 17.70 -2.08
N LYS A 510 18.26 17.93 -1.26
CA LYS A 510 17.47 19.16 -1.21
C LYS A 510 17.62 19.80 0.16
N PHE A 511 17.33 21.08 0.22
CA PHE A 511 17.31 21.85 1.46
C PHE A 511 15.92 22.41 1.72
N ASN A 512 15.65 22.80 2.96
CA ASN A 512 14.35 23.34 3.36
C ASN A 512 14.07 24.68 2.62
N PRO A 513 12.96 24.78 1.85
CA PRO A 513 12.62 25.98 1.09
C PRO A 513 11.85 27.03 1.90
N ASN A 514 11.60 26.81 3.20
CA ASN A 514 10.74 27.70 3.98
C ASN A 514 11.43 29.03 4.29
N ASN A 515 11.06 30.06 3.54
CA ASN A 515 11.51 31.44 3.65
C ASN A 515 10.48 32.36 4.31
N ARG A 516 9.54 31.83 5.11
CA ARG A 516 8.50 32.63 5.74
C ARG A 516 8.95 33.22 7.08
N LEU A 517 8.49 34.46 7.34
CA LEU A 517 8.58 35.03 8.68
C LEU A 517 7.51 34.42 9.59
N LYS A 518 7.90 34.16 10.84
CA LYS A 518 7.00 33.82 11.95
C LYS A 518 6.38 35.08 12.57
N SER A 519 7.17 36.16 12.63
CA SER A 519 6.74 37.46 13.16
C SER A 519 7.57 38.56 12.54
N LEU A 520 6.94 39.72 12.34
CA LEU A 520 7.53 40.99 11.98
C LEU A 520 6.92 42.06 12.86
N LYS A 521 7.78 42.80 13.63
CA LYS A 521 7.38 43.83 14.56
C LYS A 521 8.32 45.01 14.42
N LEU A 522 7.75 46.20 14.54
CA LEU A 522 8.50 47.46 14.56
C LEU A 522 8.37 48.11 15.91
N TYR A 523 9.44 48.73 16.38
CA TYR A 523 9.45 49.45 17.63
C TYR A 523 10.06 50.84 17.42
N ASP A 524 9.59 51.86 18.16
CA ASP A 524 10.29 53.12 18.29
C ASP A 524 11.54 52.98 19.21
N LEU A 525 12.34 54.04 19.31
CA LEU A 525 13.51 54.02 20.16
C LEU A 525 13.21 53.96 21.69
N SER A 526 11.97 54.18 22.07
CA SER A 526 11.47 54.01 23.42
C SER A 526 10.98 52.59 23.72
N GLY A 527 10.95 51.72 22.73
CA GLY A 527 10.51 50.34 22.83
C GLY A 527 9.00 50.15 22.68
N ASN A 528 8.26 51.17 22.23
CA ASN A 528 6.82 51.01 21.93
C ASN A 528 6.63 50.37 20.58
N GLU A 529 5.74 49.38 20.49
CA GLU A 529 5.42 48.70 19.23
C GLU A 529 4.62 49.63 18.29
N ILE A 530 5.09 49.76 17.06
CA ILE A 530 4.44 50.52 15.99
C ILE A 530 3.63 49.55 15.11
N ALA A 531 2.35 49.83 14.92
CA ALA A 531 1.47 49.01 14.09
C ALA A 531 1.82 49.15 12.60
N ILE A 532 1.79 48.03 11.88
CA ILE A 532 1.93 47.96 10.42
C ILE A 532 0.60 47.67 9.76
N THR A 533 0.39 48.12 8.55
CA THR A 533 -0.81 47.91 7.74
C THR A 533 -0.45 47.19 6.44
N PRO A 534 -1.11 46.08 6.09
CA PRO A 534 -2.03 45.30 6.92
C PRO A 534 -1.34 44.68 8.17
N THR A 535 -2.12 44.14 9.09
CA THR A 535 -1.56 43.37 10.21
C THR A 535 -0.72 42.21 9.69
N PHE A 536 0.40 41.91 10.34
CA PHE A 536 1.35 40.89 9.87
C PHE A 536 0.67 39.55 9.52
N SER A 537 0.96 39.07 8.32
CA SER A 537 0.66 37.73 7.83
C SER A 537 1.92 37.13 7.20
N GLN A 538 2.11 35.83 7.32
CA GLN A 538 3.27 35.11 6.74
C GLN A 538 3.29 35.14 5.22
N THR A 539 2.16 35.42 4.58
CA THR A 539 1.96 35.43 3.12
C THR A 539 1.71 36.82 2.58
N GLU A 540 1.79 37.86 3.43
CA GLU A 540 1.76 39.24 3.03
C GLU A 540 3.18 39.77 2.99
N TYR A 541 3.55 40.41 1.92
CA TYR A 541 4.92 40.85 1.67
C TYR A 541 5.07 42.37 1.60
N ASN A 542 3.97 43.13 1.64
CA ASN A 542 3.99 44.59 1.54
C ASN A 542 3.25 45.21 2.71
N TYR A 543 3.93 46.06 3.46
CA TYR A 543 3.41 46.74 4.64
C TYR A 543 3.60 48.24 4.53
N TYR A 544 2.73 49.00 5.18
CA TYR A 544 2.69 50.44 5.12
C TYR A 544 2.46 50.98 6.52
N LEU A 545 3.12 52.11 6.85
CA LEU A 545 2.85 52.90 8.05
C LEU A 545 3.24 54.35 7.84
N ILE A 546 2.68 55.25 8.66
CA ILE A 546 3.01 56.64 8.78
C ILE A 546 3.48 56.87 10.23
N VAL A 547 4.56 57.57 10.38
CA VAL A 547 5.10 57.93 11.70
C VAL A 547 5.36 59.45 11.79
N GLY A 548 5.22 60.02 12.97
CA GLY A 548 5.51 61.43 13.17
C GLY A 548 6.99 61.78 13.02
N ASN A 549 7.29 63.08 12.86
CA ASN A 549 8.65 63.57 12.62
C ASN A 549 9.62 63.28 13.78
N GLU A 550 9.06 63.06 14.98
CA GLU A 550 9.85 62.67 16.19
C GLU A 550 10.40 61.25 16.13
N VAL A 551 9.93 60.40 15.22
CA VAL A 551 10.44 59.04 15.05
C VAL A 551 11.60 59.01 14.05
N GLU A 552 12.80 59.28 14.56
CA GLU A 552 14.03 59.36 13.72
C GLU A 552 14.58 58.02 13.28
N ALA A 553 14.17 56.92 13.95
CA ALA A 553 14.57 55.56 13.61
C ALA A 553 13.59 54.56 14.20
N ILE A 554 13.58 53.37 13.65
CA ILE A 554 12.84 52.24 14.18
C ILE A 554 13.74 51.01 14.36
N GLU A 555 13.33 50.13 15.25
CA GLU A 555 13.93 48.80 15.38
C GLU A 555 12.98 47.77 14.69
N VAL A 556 13.53 47.04 13.72
CA VAL A 556 12.83 45.97 13.01
C VAL A 556 13.18 44.63 13.63
N VAL A 557 12.20 44.00 14.28
CA VAL A 557 12.36 42.69 14.93
C VAL A 557 11.59 41.63 14.13
N ALA A 558 12.32 40.76 13.43
CA ALA A 558 11.77 39.70 12.63
C ALA A 558 12.23 38.31 13.14
N LYS A 559 11.38 37.29 13.01
CA LYS A 559 11.76 35.90 13.31
C LYS A 559 11.27 35.01 12.17
N THR A 560 12.12 34.05 11.77
CA THR A 560 11.76 33.04 10.74
C THR A 560 10.86 31.95 11.31
N VAL A 561 10.08 31.29 10.44
CA VAL A 561 9.38 30.04 10.74
C VAL A 561 10.40 28.92 10.83
N SER A 562 11.21 28.72 9.78
CA SER A 562 12.28 27.73 9.78
C SER A 562 13.50 28.25 10.54
N LYS A 563 14.04 27.40 11.43
CA LYS A 563 15.29 27.70 12.14
C LYS A 563 16.52 27.66 11.23
N LYS A 564 16.37 27.16 10.01
CA LYS A 564 17.44 27.04 9.01
C LYS A 564 17.48 28.22 8.05
N ALA A 565 16.45 29.09 8.09
CA ALA A 565 16.44 30.32 7.30
C ALA A 565 17.15 31.48 8.01
N ASN A 566 17.76 32.37 7.22
CA ASN A 566 18.45 33.55 7.69
C ASN A 566 17.65 34.81 7.37
N ILE A 567 17.78 35.84 8.22
CA ILE A 567 17.16 37.17 8.05
C ILE A 567 18.22 38.19 7.75
N PHE A 568 17.94 39.08 6.82
CA PHE A 568 18.72 40.28 6.51
C PHE A 568 17.78 41.50 6.49
N GLY A 569 18.28 42.68 6.82
CA GLY A 569 17.50 43.92 6.83
C GLY A 569 16.65 44.12 8.09
N GLY A 570 17.00 43.44 9.21
CA GLY A 570 16.44 43.70 10.53
C GLY A 570 17.33 44.56 11.41
N GLY A 571 16.86 44.95 12.58
CA GLY A 571 17.54 45.75 13.56
C GLY A 571 17.26 47.25 13.45
N TYR A 572 18.20 48.08 13.85
CA TYR A 572 18.07 49.55 13.85
C TYR A 572 18.09 50.11 12.43
N MET A 573 17.02 50.87 12.07
CA MET A 573 16.83 51.50 10.76
C MET A 573 16.57 53.01 10.93
N PRO A 574 17.49 53.89 10.54
CA PRO A 574 17.25 55.33 10.57
C PRO A 574 16.23 55.71 9.48
N LEU A 575 15.39 56.70 9.78
CA LEU A 575 14.37 57.22 8.88
C LEU A 575 14.69 58.65 8.45
N VAL A 576 14.59 58.93 7.16
CA VAL A 576 14.59 60.31 6.62
C VAL A 576 13.15 60.84 6.60
N VAL A 577 12.97 62.19 6.62
CA VAL A 577 11.65 62.79 6.42
C VAL A 577 11.18 62.50 5.01
N GLY A 578 9.89 62.12 4.86
CA GLY A 578 9.30 61.63 3.62
C GLY A 578 9.33 60.11 3.53
N ASP A 579 9.40 59.60 2.30
CA ASP A 579 9.28 58.17 2.00
C ASP A 579 10.54 57.39 2.36
N ASN A 580 10.35 56.28 3.05
CA ASN A 580 11.38 55.28 3.39
C ASN A 580 10.91 53.89 2.96
N GLU A 581 11.81 53.06 2.48
CA GLU A 581 11.59 51.65 2.20
C GLU A 581 12.57 50.80 2.99
N ILE A 582 12.05 49.83 3.72
CA ILE A 582 12.86 48.85 4.44
C ILE A 582 12.51 47.47 3.90
N ILE A 583 13.53 46.71 3.50
CA ILE A 583 13.38 45.36 3.00
C ILE A 583 13.92 44.35 4.01
N VAL A 584 13.06 43.48 4.53
CA VAL A 584 13.45 42.34 5.36
C VAL A 584 13.48 41.12 4.47
N SER A 585 14.67 40.66 4.11
CA SER A 585 14.87 39.47 3.28
C SER A 585 15.03 38.23 4.14
N VAL A 586 14.26 37.18 3.82
CA VAL A 586 14.40 35.86 4.43
C VAL A 586 14.97 34.91 3.40
N VAL A 587 16.15 34.37 3.67
CA VAL A 587 16.83 33.41 2.80
C VAL A 587 16.66 32.02 3.41
N ALA A 588 15.92 31.14 2.72
CA ALA A 588 15.75 29.75 3.12
C ALA A 588 17.06 28.95 3.02
N GLU A 589 17.09 27.75 3.59
CA GLU A 589 18.25 26.85 3.52
C GLU A 589 18.62 26.47 2.08
N ASN A 590 17.63 26.36 1.18
CA ASN A 590 17.83 26.06 -0.25
C ASN A 590 18.25 27.30 -1.09
N GLY A 591 18.30 28.49 -0.47
CA GLY A 591 18.66 29.75 -1.14
C GLY A 591 17.47 30.56 -1.66
N ASP A 592 16.25 30.08 -1.57
CA ASP A 592 15.05 30.84 -1.96
C ASP A 592 14.87 32.06 -1.05
N VAL A 593 14.57 33.21 -1.65
CA VAL A 593 14.45 34.49 -0.95
C VAL A 593 13.02 35.00 -0.98
N ALA A 594 12.50 35.37 0.19
CA ALA A 594 11.27 36.14 0.32
C ALA A 594 11.60 37.54 0.89
N ASN A 595 11.09 38.60 0.25
CA ASN A 595 11.27 39.97 0.68
C ASN A 595 9.97 40.53 1.26
N TYR A 596 10.02 40.95 2.52
CA TYR A 596 8.95 41.68 3.20
C TYR A 596 9.31 43.17 3.13
N ILE A 597 8.55 43.94 2.38
CA ILE A 597 8.76 45.35 2.10
C ILE A 597 7.93 46.19 3.05
N ILE A 598 8.54 47.13 3.73
CA ILE A 598 7.90 48.04 4.68
C ILE A 598 8.06 49.45 4.17
N ASN A 599 7.00 50.06 3.68
CA ASN A 599 6.95 51.42 3.19
C ASN A 599 6.53 52.33 4.34
N ILE A 600 7.38 53.31 4.70
CA ILE A 600 7.20 54.18 5.83
C ILE A 600 7.23 55.62 5.38
N VAL A 601 6.18 56.39 5.71
CA VAL A 601 6.20 57.85 5.53
C VAL A 601 6.50 58.47 6.89
N ARG A 602 7.62 59.22 7.02
CA ARG A 602 7.92 60.05 8.18
C ARG A 602 7.50 61.49 7.89
N GLU A 603 6.44 61.96 8.58
CA GLU A 603 5.85 63.32 8.37
C GLU A 603 6.74 64.44 8.89
#